data_dd9db6fa359c01878f9f75d9b34fef5f
#
_entry.id   dd9db6fa359c01878f9f75d9b34fef5f
#
_cell.length_a   1.000
_cell.length_b   1.000
_cell.length_c   1.000
_cell.angle_alpha   90.00
_cell.angle_beta   90.00
_cell.angle_gamma   90.00
#
_symmetry.space_group_name_H-M   'P 1'
#
loop_
_entity.id
_entity.type
_entity.pdbx_description
1 polymer ?
#
loop_
_entity_poly.entity_id
_entity_poly.type
_entity_poly.pdbx_seq_one_letter_code
_entity_poly.pdbx_strand_id
1 'polypeptide(L)'
;MNRITTILSALLLIQLLVVNKTYGDEGEVKDCFEKLNRVTFAFNMGLDKAIFKPVSKGYRKLPSSIRTGTGNALNNLSNLITIPNNILQGDFGSAANNSARLLINTTLGIAGIFDPANSFGFEK
;
A
#
# COMPACT_ATOMS: atom_id res chain seq x y z
N MET A 1 1.28 -44.07 -14.66
CA MET A 1 1.18 -42.61 -14.70
C MET A 1 0.29 -42.18 -13.53
N ASN A 2 0.82 -41.46 -12.55
CA ASN A 2 0.10 -41.13 -11.33
C ASN A 2 -1.04 -40.12 -11.61
N ARG A 3 -2.23 -40.35 -11.04
CA ARG A 3 -3.40 -39.45 -11.22
C ARG A 3 -3.07 -37.97 -10.95
N ILE A 4 -2.11 -37.71 -10.08
CA ILE A 4 -1.61 -36.38 -9.75
C ILE A 4 -0.89 -35.73 -10.94
N THR A 5 -0.04 -36.47 -11.67
CA THR A 5 0.65 -35.95 -12.86
C THR A 5 -0.31 -35.65 -13.99
N THR A 6 -1.36 -36.43 -14.14
CA THR A 6 -2.41 -36.19 -15.16
C THR A 6 -3.23 -34.95 -14.82
N ILE A 7 -3.56 -34.72 -13.56
CA ILE A 7 -4.29 -33.52 -13.11
C ILE A 7 -3.41 -32.27 -13.28
N LEU A 8 -2.15 -32.33 -12.89
CA LEU A 8 -1.20 -31.20 -13.05
C LEU A 8 -0.99 -30.85 -14.54
N SER A 9 -0.84 -31.85 -15.43
CA SER A 9 -0.70 -31.58 -16.86
C SER A 9 -1.98 -31.02 -17.48
N ALA A 10 -3.16 -31.46 -17.03
CA ALA A 10 -4.44 -30.91 -17.48
C ALA A 10 -4.63 -29.46 -17.03
N LEU A 11 -4.26 -29.12 -15.78
CA LEU A 11 -4.29 -27.75 -15.27
C LEU A 11 -3.33 -26.83 -16.03
N LEU A 12 -2.12 -27.33 -16.36
CA LEU A 12 -1.15 -26.56 -17.14
C LEU A 12 -1.66 -26.28 -18.57
N LEU A 13 -2.28 -27.28 -19.20
CA LEU A 13 -2.89 -27.11 -20.53
C LEU A 13 -4.06 -26.12 -20.52
N ILE A 14 -4.89 -26.13 -19.47
CA ILE A 14 -5.99 -25.17 -19.31
C ILE A 14 -5.44 -23.75 -19.16
N GLN A 15 -4.36 -23.55 -18.40
CA GLN A 15 -3.72 -22.25 -18.27
C GLN A 15 -3.14 -21.74 -19.59
N LEU A 16 -2.50 -22.62 -20.39
CA LEU A 16 -2.00 -22.27 -21.72
C LEU A 16 -3.12 -21.89 -22.71
N LEU A 17 -4.29 -22.52 -22.62
CA LEU A 17 -5.45 -22.19 -23.46
C LEU A 17 -6.11 -20.85 -23.05
N VAL A 18 -6.07 -20.50 -21.78
CA VAL A 18 -6.59 -19.21 -21.26
C VAL A 18 -5.67 -18.06 -21.69
N VAL A 19 -4.36 -18.25 -21.63
CA VAL A 19 -3.36 -17.21 -22.00
C VAL A 19 -3.45 -16.87 -23.49
N ASN A 20 -3.76 -17.84 -24.37
CA ASN A 20 -3.88 -17.56 -25.80
C ASN A 20 -5.11 -16.73 -26.20
N LYS A 21 -6.11 -16.56 -25.31
CA LYS A 21 -7.24 -15.66 -25.54
C LYS A 21 -7.01 -14.21 -25.10
N THR A 22 -5.84 -13.92 -24.52
CA THR A 22 -5.49 -12.59 -24.00
C THR A 22 -4.71 -11.74 -25.03
N TYR A 23 -4.38 -12.27 -26.21
CA TYR A 23 -3.90 -11.44 -27.31
C TYR A 23 -5.12 -10.71 -27.92
N GLY A 24 -5.19 -9.42 -27.59
CA GLY A 24 -6.32 -8.57 -27.91
C GLY A 24 -6.67 -8.61 -29.39
N ASP A 25 -7.92 -8.97 -29.62
CA ASP A 25 -8.63 -8.51 -30.79
C ASP A 25 -8.62 -6.97 -30.70
N GLU A 26 -8.08 -6.28 -31.71
CA GLU A 26 -8.15 -4.82 -31.86
C GLU A 26 -9.60 -4.34 -32.14
N GLY A 27 -10.58 -5.10 -31.72
CA GLY A 27 -11.96 -4.68 -31.63
C GLY A 27 -12.09 -3.61 -30.55
N GLU A 28 -12.67 -2.48 -30.92
CA GLU A 28 -13.04 -1.39 -30.02
C GLU A 28 -13.68 -1.95 -28.73
N VAL A 29 -12.88 -2.11 -27.68
CA VAL A 29 -13.35 -2.58 -26.39
C VAL A 29 -14.31 -1.52 -25.88
N LYS A 30 -15.61 -1.76 -26.04
CA LYS A 30 -16.66 -0.93 -25.44
C LYS A 30 -16.56 -1.04 -23.92
N ASP A 31 -15.78 -0.15 -23.32
CA ASP A 31 -15.76 0.01 -21.88
C ASP A 31 -17.12 0.53 -21.42
N CYS A 32 -17.90 -0.32 -20.76
CA CYS A 32 -19.22 0.03 -20.22
C CYS A 32 -19.15 1.25 -19.27
N PHE A 33 -17.99 1.53 -18.71
CA PHE A 33 -17.76 2.62 -17.77
C PHE A 33 -16.84 3.73 -18.32
N GLU A 34 -16.60 3.78 -19.63
CA GLU A 34 -15.65 4.74 -20.23
C GLU A 34 -15.94 6.19 -19.79
N LYS A 35 -17.20 6.61 -19.82
CA LYS A 35 -17.56 7.99 -19.41
C LYS A 35 -17.23 8.22 -17.93
N LEU A 36 -17.54 7.26 -17.05
CA LEU A 36 -17.24 7.36 -15.62
C LEU A 36 -15.72 7.37 -15.39
N ASN A 37 -14.98 6.50 -16.06
CA ASN A 37 -13.52 6.43 -15.97
C ASN A 37 -12.88 7.74 -16.44
N ARG A 38 -13.35 8.32 -17.56
CA ARG A 38 -12.86 9.61 -18.05
C ARG A 38 -13.13 10.76 -17.08
N VAL A 39 -14.34 10.81 -16.49
CA VAL A 39 -14.68 11.85 -15.49
C VAL A 39 -13.84 11.68 -14.24
N THR A 40 -13.71 10.47 -13.73
CA THR A 40 -12.87 10.15 -12.56
C THR A 40 -11.40 10.51 -12.82
N PHE A 41 -10.89 10.15 -14.00
CA PHE A 41 -9.52 10.51 -14.40
C PHE A 41 -9.33 12.04 -14.49
N ALA A 42 -10.25 12.76 -15.13
CA ALA A 42 -10.18 14.21 -15.23
C ALA A 42 -10.23 14.87 -13.85
N PHE A 43 -11.08 14.40 -12.96
CA PHE A 43 -11.15 14.85 -11.56
C PHE A 43 -9.83 14.59 -10.81
N ASN A 44 -9.28 13.39 -10.88
CA ASN A 44 -8.02 13.04 -10.25
C ASN A 44 -6.86 13.89 -10.81
N MET A 45 -6.81 14.11 -12.13
CA MET A 45 -5.82 14.99 -12.75
C MET A 45 -5.98 16.46 -12.32
N GLY A 46 -7.22 16.92 -12.14
CA GLY A 46 -7.51 18.24 -11.59
C GLY A 46 -6.98 18.39 -10.17
N LEU A 47 -7.28 17.43 -9.29
CA LEU A 47 -6.77 17.39 -7.92
C LEU A 47 -5.23 17.33 -7.88
N ASP A 48 -4.62 16.50 -8.74
CA ASP A 48 -3.16 16.40 -8.82
C ASP A 48 -2.53 17.76 -9.18
N LYS A 49 -3.04 18.41 -10.21
CA LYS A 49 -2.52 19.72 -10.66
C LYS A 49 -2.76 20.83 -9.65
N ALA A 50 -3.96 20.89 -9.07
CA ALA A 50 -4.37 22.02 -8.22
C ALA A 50 -3.87 21.88 -6.77
N ILE A 51 -3.74 20.64 -6.25
CA ILE A 51 -3.46 20.39 -4.84
C ILE A 51 -2.18 19.56 -4.67
N PHE A 52 -2.13 18.34 -5.20
CA PHE A 52 -1.05 17.42 -4.87
C PHE A 52 0.31 17.88 -5.39
N LYS A 53 0.40 18.38 -6.62
CA LYS A 53 1.65 18.91 -7.19
C LYS A 53 2.21 20.12 -6.42
N PRO A 54 1.43 21.18 -6.13
CA PRO A 54 1.97 22.33 -5.39
C PRO A 54 2.31 21.95 -3.94
N VAL A 55 1.49 21.14 -3.27
CA VAL A 55 1.78 20.64 -1.91
C VAL A 55 3.06 19.78 -1.89
N SER A 56 3.21 18.86 -2.82
CA SER A 56 4.42 18.02 -2.92
C SER A 56 5.68 18.85 -3.20
N LYS A 57 5.57 19.87 -4.07
CA LYS A 57 6.68 20.79 -4.33
C LYS A 57 7.07 21.59 -3.08
N GLY A 58 6.07 22.08 -2.34
CA GLY A 58 6.28 22.80 -1.07
C GLY A 58 6.92 21.88 -0.03
N TYR A 59 6.39 20.67 0.15
CA TYR A 59 6.91 19.68 1.08
C TYR A 59 8.38 19.30 0.81
N ARG A 60 8.75 19.16 -0.48
CA ARG A 60 10.15 18.84 -0.87
C ARG A 60 11.14 19.94 -0.53
N LYS A 61 10.69 21.20 -0.37
CA LYS A 61 11.54 22.34 0.04
C LYS A 61 11.80 22.39 1.54
N LEU A 62 11.05 21.63 2.34
CA LEU A 62 11.26 21.56 3.79
C LEU A 62 12.60 20.86 4.12
N PRO A 63 13.27 21.26 5.20
CA PRO A 63 14.44 20.55 5.71
C PRO A 63 14.17 19.07 5.92
N SER A 64 15.22 18.25 5.74
CA SER A 64 15.10 16.79 5.88
C SER A 64 14.55 16.37 7.25
N SER A 65 14.95 17.07 8.32
CA SER A 65 14.48 16.79 9.68
C SER A 65 12.95 16.91 9.82
N ILE A 66 12.34 17.95 9.20
CA ILE A 66 10.90 18.14 9.23
C ILE A 66 10.20 17.04 8.42
N ARG A 67 10.74 16.71 7.24
CA ARG A 67 10.19 15.64 6.41
C ARG A 67 10.27 14.28 7.09
N THR A 68 11.39 13.98 7.74
CA THR A 68 11.56 12.75 8.52
C THR A 68 10.59 12.71 9.70
N GLY A 69 10.48 13.79 10.47
CA GLY A 69 9.54 13.86 11.59
C GLY A 69 8.08 13.70 11.16
N THR A 70 7.69 14.34 10.06
CA THR A 70 6.34 14.15 9.49
C THR A 70 6.11 12.69 9.06
N GLY A 71 7.10 12.08 8.39
CA GLY A 71 7.01 10.67 8.00
C GLY A 71 6.89 9.73 9.20
N ASN A 72 7.67 9.97 10.25
CA ASN A 72 7.59 9.18 11.48
C ASN A 72 6.22 9.33 12.17
N ALA A 73 5.69 10.56 12.27
CA ALA A 73 4.37 10.79 12.85
C ALA A 73 3.26 10.10 12.06
N LEU A 74 3.29 10.14 10.73
CA LEU A 74 2.32 9.45 9.88
C LEU A 74 2.44 7.92 10.04
N ASN A 75 3.65 7.37 10.08
CA ASN A 75 3.88 5.95 10.35
C ASN A 75 3.37 5.54 11.73
N ASN A 76 3.55 6.40 12.73
CA ASN A 76 3.04 6.15 14.08
C ASN A 76 1.50 6.12 14.10
N LEU A 77 0.85 7.05 13.40
CA LEU A 77 -0.60 7.05 13.25
C LEU A 77 -1.12 5.83 12.47
N SER A 78 -0.38 5.37 11.45
CA SER A 78 -0.78 4.21 10.67
C SER A 78 -0.85 2.93 11.50
N ASN A 79 -0.09 2.85 12.61
CA ASN A 79 -0.15 1.72 13.52
C ASN A 79 -1.54 1.53 14.14
N LEU A 80 -2.35 2.58 14.27
CA LEU A 80 -3.74 2.48 14.74
C LEU A 80 -4.61 1.58 13.84
N ILE A 81 -4.26 1.50 12.55
CA ILE A 81 -4.94 0.64 11.57
C ILE A 81 -4.19 -0.68 11.42
N THR A 82 -2.87 -0.64 11.44
CA THR A 82 -2.03 -1.83 11.22
C THR A 82 -2.16 -2.83 12.36
N ILE A 83 -2.20 -2.39 13.61
CA ILE A 83 -2.33 -3.26 14.80
C ILE A 83 -3.59 -4.14 14.72
N PRO A 84 -4.81 -3.58 14.59
CA PRO A 84 -6.00 -4.41 14.46
C PRO A 84 -5.97 -5.32 13.23
N ASN A 85 -5.40 -4.87 12.10
CA ASN A 85 -5.26 -5.71 10.93
C ASN A 85 -4.34 -6.91 11.18
N ASN A 86 -3.21 -6.72 11.88
CA ASN A 86 -2.30 -7.82 12.25
C ASN A 86 -3.01 -8.82 13.19
N ILE A 87 -3.80 -8.33 14.14
CA ILE A 87 -4.58 -9.20 15.04
C ILE A 87 -5.59 -10.03 14.23
N LEU A 88 -6.31 -9.41 13.30
CA LEU A 88 -7.29 -10.10 12.45
C LEU A 88 -6.65 -11.13 11.51
N GLN A 89 -5.39 -10.93 11.14
CA GLN A 89 -4.60 -11.86 10.33
C GLN A 89 -3.93 -12.96 11.18
N GLY A 90 -4.03 -12.90 12.51
CA GLY A 90 -3.36 -13.83 13.43
C GLY A 90 -1.86 -13.57 13.61
N ASP A 91 -1.35 -12.45 13.10
CA ASP A 91 0.05 -12.03 13.26
C ASP A 91 0.21 -11.23 14.56
N PHE A 92 0.18 -11.96 15.66
CA PHE A 92 0.32 -11.36 16.99
C PHE A 92 1.73 -10.81 17.25
N GLY A 93 2.76 -11.35 16.59
CA GLY A 93 4.13 -10.85 16.68
C GLY A 93 4.24 -9.42 16.16
N SER A 94 3.79 -9.19 14.94
CA SER A 94 3.74 -7.85 14.34
C SER A 94 2.79 -6.92 15.08
N ALA A 95 1.65 -7.43 15.56
CA ALA A 95 0.73 -6.64 16.37
C ALA A 95 1.40 -6.13 17.66
N ALA A 96 2.12 -6.98 18.39
CA ALA A 96 2.84 -6.61 19.60
C ALA A 96 3.97 -5.60 19.31
N ASN A 97 4.77 -5.85 18.27
CA ASN A 97 5.83 -4.95 17.83
C ASN A 97 5.28 -3.55 17.49
N ASN A 98 4.23 -3.48 16.66
CA ASN A 98 3.62 -2.21 16.27
C ASN A 98 2.95 -1.50 17.44
N SER A 99 2.39 -2.24 18.40
CA SER A 99 1.84 -1.67 19.64
C SER A 99 2.93 -1.04 20.51
N ALA A 100 4.06 -1.73 20.70
CA ALA A 100 5.20 -1.20 21.42
C ALA A 100 5.73 0.07 20.74
N ARG A 101 5.89 0.07 19.42
CA ARG A 101 6.29 1.24 18.64
C ARG A 101 5.34 2.41 18.81
N LEU A 102 4.03 2.16 18.70
CA LEU A 102 3.01 3.19 18.89
C LEU A 102 3.13 3.85 20.25
N LEU A 103 3.24 3.07 21.32
CA LEU A 103 3.36 3.57 22.69
C LEU A 103 4.66 4.36 22.90
N ILE A 104 5.80 3.78 22.52
CA ILE A 104 7.11 4.41 22.71
C ILE A 104 7.22 5.70 21.90
N ASN A 105 6.82 5.66 20.62
CA ASN A 105 6.94 6.83 19.75
C ASN A 105 5.92 7.91 20.11
N THR A 106 4.77 7.55 20.63
CA THR A 106 3.78 8.55 21.07
C THR A 106 4.23 9.24 22.35
N THR A 107 4.80 8.50 23.30
CA THR A 107 5.22 9.05 24.61
C THR A 107 6.59 9.69 24.58
N LEU A 108 7.61 8.94 24.17
CA LEU A 108 9.00 9.42 24.15
C LEU A 108 9.36 10.13 22.84
N GLY A 109 8.66 9.83 21.75
CA GLY A 109 8.89 10.39 20.42
C GLY A 109 8.08 11.64 20.09
N ILE A 110 7.43 12.27 21.07
CA ILE A 110 6.58 13.47 20.91
C ILE A 110 5.54 13.22 19.80
N ALA A 111 4.54 12.43 20.14
CA ALA A 111 3.45 12.01 19.22
C ALA A 111 3.95 11.35 17.91
N GLY A 112 5.13 10.72 17.96
CA GLY A 112 5.68 9.98 16.82
C GLY A 112 6.54 10.81 15.87
N ILE A 113 6.85 12.08 16.18
CA ILE A 113 7.79 12.90 15.39
C ILE A 113 9.18 12.28 15.39
N PHE A 114 9.63 11.81 16.54
CA PHE A 114 10.84 11.01 16.67
C PHE A 114 10.50 9.52 16.71
N ASP A 115 11.47 8.67 16.38
CA ASP A 115 11.32 7.21 16.36
C ASP A 115 12.27 6.52 17.35
N PRO A 116 12.13 6.77 18.67
CA PRO A 116 12.95 6.11 19.67
C PRO A 116 12.72 4.58 19.70
N ALA A 117 11.55 4.10 19.29
CA ALA A 117 11.28 2.67 19.24
C ALA A 117 12.28 1.92 18.35
N ASN A 118 12.70 2.52 17.24
CA ASN A 118 13.74 1.96 16.38
C ASN A 118 15.08 1.80 17.11
N SER A 119 15.45 2.75 17.98
CA SER A 119 16.66 2.67 18.79
C SER A 119 16.59 1.60 19.89
N PHE A 120 15.38 1.20 20.30
CA PHE A 120 15.13 0.11 21.23
C PHE A 120 15.04 -1.27 20.55
N GLY A 121 15.26 -1.35 19.23
CA GLY A 121 15.26 -2.60 18.49
C GLY A 121 13.89 -3.02 17.94
N PHE A 122 12.88 -2.17 18.01
CA PHE A 122 11.60 -2.40 17.37
C PHE A 122 11.66 -1.98 15.91
N GLU A 123 11.77 -2.93 15.01
CA GLU A 123 11.84 -2.68 13.56
C GLU A 123 10.50 -2.26 12.96
N LYS A 124 10.58 -1.55 11.80
CA LYS A 124 9.39 -1.14 11.02
C LYS A 124 8.85 -2.27 10.20
#